data_e89102b153831729ab9813570997e55b
#
_entry.id   e89102b153831729ab9813570997e55b
#
_cell.length_a   1.000
_cell.length_b   1.000
_cell.length_c   1.000
_cell.angle_alpha   90.00
_cell.angle_beta   90.00
_cell.angle_gamma   90.00
#
_symmetry.space_group_name_H-M   'P 1'
#
loop_
_entity.id
_entity.type
_entity.pdbx_description
1 polymer ?
#
loop_
_entity_poly.entity_id
_entity_poly.type
_entity_poly.pdbx_seq_one_letter_code
_entity_poly.pdbx_strand_id
1 'polypeptide(L)' 'MTASDSAADETGDLRHEAHAWVISLTSGRVTQGDARAFRQWCARSPQHLRAFVEARDLW' A
#
# COMPACT_ATOMS: atom_id res chain seq x y z
N MET A 1 -5.48 -26.55 3.17
CA MET A 1 -5.02 -25.19 2.90
C MET A 1 -5.27 -24.84 1.45
N THR A 2 -5.82 -23.74 1.20
CA THR A 2 -6.28 -23.39 -0.13
C THR A 2 -5.64 -22.11 -0.63
N ALA A 3 -5.59 -21.97 -1.95
CA ALA A 3 -5.08 -20.75 -2.56
C ALA A 3 -5.98 -19.55 -2.26
N SER A 4 -7.25 -19.80 -1.98
CA SER A 4 -8.19 -18.74 -1.64
C SER A 4 -7.76 -17.99 -0.38
N ASP A 5 -7.31 -18.72 0.62
CA ASP A 5 -6.87 -18.11 1.87
C ASP A 5 -5.67 -17.20 1.63
N SER A 6 -4.73 -17.67 0.82
CA SER A 6 -3.54 -16.87 0.51
C SER A 6 -3.92 -15.60 -0.23
N ALA A 7 -4.84 -15.69 -1.20
CA ALA A 7 -5.27 -14.53 -1.96
C ALA A 7 -5.97 -13.52 -1.07
N ALA A 8 -6.79 -13.98 -0.14
CA ALA A 8 -7.48 -13.11 0.79
C ALA A 8 -6.50 -12.41 1.71
N ASP A 9 -5.49 -13.14 2.19
CA ASP A 9 -4.47 -12.56 3.05
C ASP A 9 -3.67 -11.50 2.31
N GLU A 10 -3.31 -11.77 1.04
CA GLU A 10 -2.57 -10.81 0.24
C GLU A 10 -3.37 -9.52 0.05
N THR A 11 -4.66 -9.63 -0.21
CA THR A 11 -5.51 -8.47 -0.40
C THR A 11 -5.59 -7.66 0.90
N GLY A 12 -5.77 -8.34 2.03
CA GLY A 12 -5.81 -7.68 3.32
C GLY A 12 -4.51 -6.99 3.64
N ASP A 13 -3.37 -7.65 3.35
CA ASP A 13 -2.06 -7.06 3.58
C ASP A 13 -1.84 -5.83 2.72
N LEU A 14 -2.25 -5.87 1.45
CA LEU A 14 -2.12 -4.72 0.56
C LEU A 14 -2.91 -3.53 1.06
N ARG A 15 -4.13 -3.75 1.51
CA ARG A 15 -4.95 -2.67 2.05
C ARG A 15 -4.31 -2.07 3.28
N HIS A 16 -3.80 -2.92 4.14
CA HIS A 16 -3.16 -2.48 5.37
C HIS A 16 -1.91 -1.66 5.06
N GLU A 17 -1.09 -2.15 4.14
CA GLU A 17 0.11 -1.43 3.73
C GLU A 17 -0.22 -0.11 3.05
N ALA A 18 -1.23 -0.13 2.17
CA ALA A 18 -1.64 1.10 1.49
C ALA A 18 -2.12 2.15 2.48
N HIS A 19 -2.89 1.74 3.46
CA HIS A 19 -3.37 2.65 4.49
C HIS A 19 -2.21 3.23 5.30
N ALA A 20 -1.24 2.39 5.62
CA ALA A 20 -0.05 2.83 6.32
C ALA A 20 0.72 3.87 5.50
N TRP A 21 0.79 3.69 4.18
CA TRP A 21 1.44 4.65 3.31
C TRP A 21 0.70 5.98 3.28
N VAL A 22 -0.64 5.94 3.25
CA VAL A 22 -1.42 7.18 3.28
C VAL A 22 -1.11 7.95 4.56
N ILE A 23 -1.13 7.27 5.69
CA ILE A 23 -0.83 7.90 6.97
C ILE A 23 0.58 8.48 6.96
N SER A 24 1.54 7.70 6.50
CA SER A 24 2.94 8.11 6.49
C SER A 24 3.17 9.32 5.60
N LEU A 25 2.59 9.31 4.40
CA LEU A 25 2.81 10.38 3.43
C LEU A 25 2.08 11.67 3.81
N THR A 26 1.05 11.59 4.63
CA THR A 26 0.31 12.76 5.07
C THR A 26 0.77 13.28 6.43
N SER A 27 1.75 12.63 7.03
CA SER A 27 2.21 13.00 8.36
C SER A 27 3.05 14.28 8.38
N GLY A 28 3.55 14.70 7.23
CA GLY A 28 4.44 15.86 7.14
C GLY A 28 5.88 15.55 7.46
N ARG A 29 6.22 14.27 7.62
CA ARG A 29 7.58 13.84 7.96
C ARG A 29 8.17 12.92 6.89
N VAL A 30 7.73 13.07 5.66
CA VAL A 30 8.20 12.21 4.58
C VAL A 30 9.63 12.59 4.20
N THR A 31 10.50 11.60 4.14
CA THR A 31 11.88 11.78 3.70
C THR A 31 12.03 11.30 2.26
N GLN A 32 13.20 11.58 1.66
CA GLN A 32 13.49 11.08 0.32
C GLN A 32 13.54 9.55 0.31
N GLY A 33 14.03 8.96 1.40
CA GLY A 33 14.03 7.50 1.53
C GLY A 33 12.63 6.94 1.55
N ASP A 34 11.72 7.61 2.24
CA ASP A 34 10.32 7.19 2.29
C ASP A 34 9.69 7.27 0.90
N ALA A 35 9.95 8.36 0.16
CA ALA A 35 9.39 8.51 -1.18
C ALA A 35 9.91 7.43 -2.12
N ARG A 36 11.19 7.09 -2.00
CA ARG A 36 11.79 6.03 -2.81
C ARG A 36 11.16 4.68 -2.48
N ALA A 37 11.03 4.38 -1.20
CA ALA A 37 10.42 3.13 -0.76
C ALA A 37 8.98 3.02 -1.25
N PHE A 38 8.25 4.12 -1.19
CA PHE A 38 6.86 4.14 -1.68
C PHE A 38 6.79 3.86 -3.17
N ARG A 39 7.66 4.50 -3.95
CA ARG A 39 7.68 4.26 -5.40
C ARG A 39 8.01 2.82 -5.72
N GLN A 40 8.95 2.22 -4.98
CA GLN A 40 9.29 0.81 -5.17
C GLN A 40 8.11 -0.08 -4.81
N TRP A 41 7.40 0.27 -3.75
CA TRP A 41 6.22 -0.48 -3.34
C TRP A 41 5.14 -0.43 -4.42
N CYS A 42 4.88 0.75 -4.97
CA CYS A 42 3.89 0.90 -6.04
C CYS A 42 4.29 0.15 -7.30
N ALA A 43 5.58 0.03 -7.55
CA ALA A 43 6.08 -0.62 -8.76
C ALA A 43 6.02 -2.14 -8.69
N ARG A 44 5.74 -2.72 -7.51
CA ARG A 44 5.67 -4.18 -7.37
C ARG A 44 4.58 -4.78 -8.22
N SER A 45 3.45 -4.12 -8.31
CA SER A 45 2.35 -4.58 -9.17
C SER A 45 1.33 -3.46 -9.29
N PRO A 46 0.50 -3.50 -10.37
CA PRO A 46 -0.59 -2.52 -10.49
C PRO A 46 -1.56 -2.57 -9.31
N GLN A 47 -1.68 -3.72 -8.65
CA GLN A 47 -2.57 -3.88 -7.52
C GLN A 47 -2.12 -3.04 -6.32
N HIS A 48 -0.80 -2.91 -6.13
CA HIS A 48 -0.26 -2.08 -5.06
C HIS A 48 -0.68 -0.62 -5.25
N LEU A 49 -0.48 -0.11 -6.45
CA LEU A 49 -0.85 1.26 -6.74
C LEU A 49 -2.35 1.48 -6.59
N ARG A 50 -3.14 0.54 -7.09
CA ARG A 50 -4.60 0.64 -6.96
C ARG A 50 -5.02 0.66 -5.51
N ALA A 51 -4.42 -0.20 -4.69
CA ALA A 51 -4.74 -0.23 -3.27
C ALA A 51 -4.46 1.11 -2.61
N PHE A 52 -3.35 1.75 -2.99
CA PHE A 52 -3.02 3.06 -2.44
C PHE A 52 -4.03 4.12 -2.86
N VAL A 53 -4.41 4.12 -4.14
CA VAL A 53 -5.38 5.10 -4.64
C VAL A 53 -6.71 4.95 -3.91
N GLU A 54 -7.16 3.72 -3.71
CA GLU A 54 -8.40 3.47 -2.99
C GLU A 54 -8.30 3.92 -1.54
N ALA A 55 -7.19 3.64 -0.90
CA ALA A 55 -6.99 4.05 0.50
C ALA A 55 -6.98 5.57 0.62
N ARG A 56 -6.33 6.25 -0.33
CA ARG A 56 -6.28 7.70 -0.34
C ARG A 56 -7.67 8.30 -0.52
N ASP A 57 -8.47 7.71 -1.40
CA ASP A 57 -9.81 8.22 -1.67
C ASP A 57 -10.72 8.07 -0.44
N LEU A 58 -10.48 7.06 0.36
CA LEU A 58 -11.26 6.84 1.58
C LEU A 58 -10.76 7.70 2.75
N TRP A 59 -9.57 8.22 2.66
CA TRP A 59 -8.98 9.01 3.72
C TRP A 59 -9.62 10.38 3.81
#